data_799d2e81e8e3181776650ed37ba21413
#
_entry.id   799d2e81e8e3181776650ed37ba21413
#
_cell.length_a   1.000
_cell.length_b   1.000
_cell.length_c   1.000
_cell.angle_alpha   90.00
_cell.angle_beta   90.00
_cell.angle_gamma   90.00
#
_symmetry.space_group_name_H-M   'P 1'
#
loop_
_entity.id
_entity.type
_entity.pdbx_description
1 polymer ?
#
loop_
_entity_poly.entity_id
_entity_poly.type
_entity_poly.pdbx_seq_one_letter_code
_entity_poly.pdbx_strand_id
1 'polypeptide(L)' 'MADLIVESYRNSTVNSILDDIAKKYKIDTSKEHLREDVHVQEVKFKYGTYSECIRILYKSVGHMQEA' A
#
# COMPACT_ATOMS: atom_id res chain seq x y z
N MET A 1 -12.52 6.70 15.41
CA MET A 1 -13.10 6.18 14.18
C MET A 1 -12.03 6.08 13.10
N ALA A 2 -11.90 4.92 12.51
CA ALA A 2 -10.85 4.74 11.49
C ALA A 2 -11.35 5.27 10.15
N ASP A 3 -10.50 6.05 9.50
CA ASP A 3 -10.82 6.54 8.17
C ASP A 3 -10.61 5.41 7.16
N LEU A 4 -11.53 5.30 6.24
CA LEU A 4 -11.40 4.30 5.18
C LEU A 4 -10.56 4.90 4.05
N ILE A 5 -9.66 4.09 3.53
CA ILE A 5 -8.73 4.52 2.50
C ILE A 5 -9.34 4.28 1.13
N VAL A 6 -9.39 5.34 0.33
CA VAL A 6 -9.88 5.29 -1.04
C VAL A 6 -8.79 5.91 -1.91
N GLU A 7 -7.94 5.07 -2.50
CA GLU A 7 -6.83 5.54 -3.31
C GLU A 7 -6.58 4.58 -4.46
N SER A 8 -5.95 5.10 -5.50
CA SER A 8 -5.58 4.31 -6.66
C SER A 8 -4.16 4.70 -7.05
N TYR A 9 -3.31 3.71 -7.27
CA TYR A 9 -1.91 3.95 -7.61
C TYR A 9 -1.52 3.17 -8.84
N ARG A 10 -0.70 3.77 -9.69
CA ARG A 10 -0.17 3.13 -10.89
C ARG A 10 1.31 3.48 -11.02
N ASN A 11 2.11 2.49 -11.43
CA ASN A 11 3.54 2.69 -11.66
C ASN A 11 4.22 3.34 -10.45
N SER A 12 3.89 2.84 -9.28
CA SER A 12 4.44 3.33 -8.02
C SER A 12 5.19 2.22 -7.32
N THR A 13 5.89 2.56 -6.24
CA THR A 13 6.55 1.55 -5.44
C THR A 13 5.78 1.36 -4.13
N VAL A 14 6.03 0.23 -3.47
CA VAL A 14 5.37 -0.07 -2.20
C VAL A 14 5.63 1.04 -1.19
N ASN A 15 6.90 1.42 -1.02
CA ASN A 15 7.24 2.44 -0.03
C ASN A 15 6.67 3.81 -0.40
N SER A 16 6.61 4.12 -1.68
CA SER A 16 6.02 5.38 -2.14
C SER A 16 4.52 5.43 -1.83
N ILE A 17 3.83 4.32 -2.06
CA ILE A 17 2.41 4.22 -1.74
C ILE A 17 2.18 4.37 -0.24
N LEU A 18 3.02 3.72 0.56
CA LEU A 18 2.92 3.82 2.01
C LEU A 18 3.16 5.24 2.49
N ASP A 19 4.14 5.93 1.90
CA ASP A 19 4.41 7.31 2.25
C ASP A 19 3.22 8.22 1.95
N ASP A 20 2.57 7.99 0.82
CA ASP A 20 1.41 8.80 0.44
C ASP A 20 0.25 8.57 1.40
N ILE A 21 0.01 7.31 1.75
CA ILE A 21 -1.05 6.98 2.72
C ILE A 21 -0.74 7.60 4.08
N ALA A 22 0.52 7.51 4.51
CA ALA A 22 0.92 8.09 5.78
C ALA A 22 0.63 9.59 5.81
N LYS A 23 0.93 10.26 4.72
CA LYS A 23 0.75 11.70 4.63
C LYS A 23 -0.71 12.10 4.57
N LYS A 24 -1.48 11.39 3.76
CA LYS A 24 -2.90 11.75 3.55
C LYS A 24 -3.79 11.35 4.71
N TYR A 25 -3.51 10.21 5.32
CA TYR A 25 -4.37 9.65 6.36
C TYR A 25 -3.74 9.72 7.74
N LYS A 26 -2.54 10.28 7.83
CA LYS A 26 -1.83 10.46 9.10
C LYS A 26 -1.68 9.15 9.85
N ILE A 27 -1.26 8.13 9.13
CA ILE A 27 -1.06 6.78 9.66
C ILE A 27 0.44 6.50 9.67
N ASP A 28 0.91 5.85 10.73
CA ASP A 28 2.31 5.44 10.80
C ASP A 28 2.50 4.19 9.96
N THR A 29 3.21 4.33 8.84
CA THR A 29 3.45 3.21 7.93
C THR A 29 4.87 2.68 8.01
N SER A 30 5.67 3.16 8.96
CA SER A 30 7.09 2.83 9.02
C SER A 30 7.35 1.34 9.18
N LYS A 31 6.44 0.63 9.86
CA LYS A 31 6.61 -0.80 10.09
C LYS A 31 6.41 -1.64 8.84
N GLU A 32 5.69 -1.10 7.88
CA GLU A 32 5.37 -1.81 6.65
C GLU A 32 6.31 -1.50 5.50
N HIS A 33 7.22 -0.55 5.69
CA HIS A 33 8.17 -0.22 4.64
C HIS A 33 9.10 -1.40 4.36
N LEU A 34 9.37 -1.62 3.09
CA LEU A 34 10.24 -2.70 2.67
C LEU A 34 11.69 -2.22 2.65
N ARG A 35 12.60 -3.11 3.02
CA ARG A 35 14.02 -2.81 2.96
C ARG A 35 14.45 -2.55 1.52
N GLU A 36 13.99 -3.38 0.61
CA GLU A 36 14.17 -3.19 -0.82
C GLU A 36 12.82 -2.89 -1.44
N ASP A 37 12.67 -1.67 -1.93
CA ASP A 37 11.40 -1.23 -2.49
C ASP A 37 11.04 -2.08 -3.71
N VAL A 38 9.73 -2.27 -3.90
CA VAL A 38 9.22 -3.10 -4.99
C VAL A 38 8.25 -2.27 -5.82
N HIS A 39 8.40 -2.36 -7.13
CA HIS A 39 7.53 -1.65 -8.06
C HIS A 39 6.14 -2.30 -8.09
N VAL A 40 5.13 -1.46 -8.04
CA VAL A 40 3.73 -1.89 -8.13
C VAL A 40 3.14 -1.29 -9.39
N GLN A 41 2.63 -2.16 -10.26
CA GLN A 41 2.08 -1.70 -11.51
C GLN A 41 0.75 -0.99 -11.33
N GLU A 42 -0.12 -1.56 -10.52
CA GLU A 42 -1.41 -0.96 -10.23
C GLU A 42 -2.00 -1.57 -8.96
N VAL A 43 -2.57 -0.73 -8.12
CA VAL A 43 -3.29 -1.18 -6.94
C VAL A 43 -4.40 -0.19 -6.62
N LYS A 44 -5.54 -0.69 -6.19
CA LYS A 44 -6.69 0.14 -5.84
C LYS A 44 -7.19 -0.23 -4.46
N PHE A 45 -7.45 0.78 -3.66
CA PHE A 45 -8.05 0.62 -2.34
C PHE A 45 -9.44 1.24 -2.37
N LYS A 46 -10.45 0.43 -2.05
CA LYS A 46 -11.83 0.90 -2.05
C LYS A 46 -12.40 0.80 -0.64
N TYR A 47 -12.41 1.91 0.07
CA TYR A 47 -13.00 2.01 1.40
C TYR A 47 -12.49 0.91 2.33
N GLY A 48 -11.18 0.72 2.34
CA GLY A 48 -10.57 -0.29 3.18
C GLY A 48 -9.87 0.31 4.37
N THR A 49 -9.77 -0.48 5.45
CA THR A 49 -8.94 -0.10 6.58
C THR A 49 -7.48 -0.21 6.19
N TYR A 50 -6.60 0.38 7.01
CA TYR A 50 -5.16 0.29 6.75
C TYR A 50 -4.71 -1.16 6.64
N SER A 51 -5.19 -2.02 7.54
CA SER A 51 -4.84 -3.44 7.52
C SER A 51 -5.23 -4.11 6.22
N GLU A 52 -6.43 -3.78 5.72
CA GLU A 52 -6.88 -4.34 4.46
C GLU A 52 -6.04 -3.85 3.28
N CYS A 53 -5.67 -2.59 3.30
CA CYS A 53 -4.82 -2.01 2.26
C CYS A 53 -3.45 -2.67 2.24
N ILE A 54 -2.87 -2.90 3.40
CA ILE A 54 -1.57 -3.55 3.52
C ILE A 54 -1.65 -4.98 2.98
N ARG A 55 -2.73 -5.68 3.30
CA ARG A 55 -2.93 -7.04 2.81
C ARG A 55 -3.00 -7.06 1.29
N ILE A 56 -3.76 -6.15 0.71
CA ILE A 56 -3.91 -6.05 -0.74
C ILE A 56 -2.57 -5.74 -1.38
N LEU A 57 -1.83 -4.81 -0.80
CA LEU A 57 -0.55 -4.39 -1.33
C LEU A 57 0.47 -5.53 -1.30
N TYR A 58 0.57 -6.22 -0.17
CA TYR A 58 1.50 -7.34 -0.04
C TYR A 58 1.11 -8.51 -0.92
N LYS A 59 -0.17 -8.75 -1.08
CA LYS A 59 -0.66 -9.80 -1.96
C LYS A 59 -0.26 -9.52 -3.41
N SER A 60 -0.35 -8.27 -3.81
CA SER A 60 0.05 -7.87 -5.15
C SER A 60 1.54 -8.13 -5.39
N VAL A 61 2.36 -7.79 -4.40
CA VAL A 61 3.81 -8.02 -4.48
C VAL A 61 4.12 -9.52 -4.45
N GLY A 62 3.48 -10.24 -3.54
CA GLY A 62 3.70 -11.68 -3.41
C GLY A 62 3.32 -12.44 -4.67
N HIS A 63 2.25 -12.01 -5.31
CA HIS A 63 1.82 -12.65 -6.54
C HIS A 63 2.89 -12.51 -7.63
N MET A 64 3.54 -11.37 -7.69
CA MET A 64 4.59 -11.16 -8.67
C MET A 64 5.83 -12.02 -8.38
N GLN A 65 6.08 -12.29 -7.11
CA GLN A 65 7.25 -13.07 -6.71
C GLN A 65 7.07 -14.56 -6.92
N GLU A 66 5.84 -15.00 -7.00
CA GLU A 66 5.56 -16.43 -7.16
C GLU A 66 5.61 -16.90 -8.60
N ALA A 67 5.85 -16.01 -9.50
CA ALA A 67 5.87 -16.34 -10.92
C ALA A 67 6.87 -17.43 -11.30
#